data_8283d1b2ce76fcb5c762c2b3d0cca498
#
_entry.id   8283d1b2ce76fcb5c762c2b3d0cca498
#
_cell.length_a   1.000
_cell.length_b   1.000
_cell.length_c   1.000
_cell.angle_alpha   90.00
_cell.angle_beta   90.00
_cell.angle_gamma   90.00
#
_symmetry.space_group_name_H-M   'P 1'
#
loop_
_entity.id
_entity.type
_entity.pdbx_description
1 polymer ?
#
loop_
_entity_poly.entity_id
_entity_poly.type
_entity_poly.pdbx_seq_one_letter_code
_entity_poly.pdbx_strand_id
1 'polypeptide(L)'
;MTPQELRTFCLEFNASAEEFPFGPEASVFKVLGKIFALSVLDARPLTVSLKCDPDEALRLRKEHTAIVPGWHLNKRHWNTVTVSELPDR
;
A
#
# COMPACT_ATOMS: atom_id res chain seq x y z
N MET A 1 -2.70 1.82 -13.03
CA MET A 1 -3.74 1.49 -12.03
C MET A 1 -4.38 2.77 -11.53
N THR A 2 -5.70 2.80 -11.46
CA THR A 2 -6.44 3.94 -10.93
C THR A 2 -6.67 3.77 -9.44
N PRO A 3 -7.02 4.86 -8.72
CA PRO A 3 -7.38 4.74 -7.31
C PRO A 3 -8.52 3.75 -7.06
N GLN A 4 -9.52 3.74 -7.95
CA GLN A 4 -10.65 2.82 -7.81
C GLN A 4 -10.21 1.37 -8.00
N GLU A 5 -9.31 1.12 -8.94
CA GLU A 5 -8.78 -0.22 -9.16
C GLU A 5 -7.96 -0.69 -7.96
N LEU A 6 -7.16 0.19 -7.38
CA LEU A 6 -6.38 -0.14 -6.18
C LEU A 6 -7.31 -0.50 -5.02
N ARG A 7 -8.35 0.32 -4.80
CA ARG A 7 -9.32 0.07 -3.74
C ARG A 7 -10.01 -1.28 -3.95
N THR A 8 -10.45 -1.55 -5.17
CA THR A 8 -11.13 -2.80 -5.51
C THR A 8 -10.22 -4.00 -5.26
N PHE A 9 -8.95 -3.89 -5.68
CA PHE A 9 -7.98 -4.96 -5.49
C PHE A 9 -7.79 -5.27 -4.00
N CYS A 10 -7.64 -4.24 -3.16
CA CYS A 10 -7.44 -4.44 -1.73
C CYS A 10 -8.66 -5.09 -1.08
N LEU A 11 -9.86 -4.80 -1.58
CA LEU A 11 -11.10 -5.33 -1.00
C LEU A 11 -11.48 -6.70 -1.54
N GLU A 12 -10.70 -7.26 -2.49
CA GLU A 12 -10.95 -8.61 -2.99
C GLU A 12 -10.49 -9.69 -2.01
N PHE A 13 -9.64 -9.37 -1.05
CA PHE A 13 -9.20 -10.37 -0.09
C PHE A 13 -10.33 -10.71 0.88
N ASN A 14 -10.42 -11.99 1.24
CA ASN A 14 -11.44 -12.44 2.19
C ASN A 14 -11.28 -11.72 3.52
N ALA A 15 -12.42 -11.34 4.11
CA ALA A 15 -12.46 -10.65 5.41
C ALA A 15 -11.72 -9.31 5.38
N SER A 16 -11.58 -8.68 4.20
CA SER A 16 -10.96 -7.37 4.10
C SER A 16 -11.97 -6.27 4.40
N ALA A 17 -11.46 -5.14 4.87
CA ALA A 17 -12.28 -3.96 5.14
C ALA A 17 -11.45 -2.71 4.92
N GLU A 18 -12.12 -1.63 4.55
CA GLU A 18 -11.53 -0.30 4.42
C GLU A 18 -11.98 0.55 5.60
N GLU A 19 -11.03 1.19 6.28
CA GLU A 19 -11.31 2.04 7.44
C GLU A 19 -10.57 3.36 7.30
N PHE A 20 -10.95 4.33 8.10
CA PHE A 20 -10.40 5.69 8.01
C PHE A 20 -9.99 6.21 9.40
N PRO A 21 -9.11 5.48 10.13
CA PRO A 21 -8.74 5.89 11.49
C PRO A 21 -7.91 7.17 11.57
N PHE A 22 -7.29 7.58 10.46
CA PHE A 22 -6.44 8.77 10.42
C PHE A 22 -7.08 9.92 9.68
N GLY A 23 -8.37 9.85 9.38
CA GLY A 23 -9.10 10.89 8.67
C GLY A 23 -9.64 10.38 7.34
N PRO A 24 -10.57 11.14 6.74
CA PRO A 24 -11.30 10.66 5.55
C PRO A 24 -10.43 10.53 4.30
N GLU A 25 -9.22 11.12 4.29
CA GLU A 25 -8.36 11.08 3.11
C GLU A 25 -7.52 9.82 3.03
N ALA A 26 -7.27 9.14 4.14
CA ALA A 26 -6.34 8.01 4.20
C ALA A 26 -7.13 6.70 4.35
N SER A 27 -7.17 5.92 3.28
CA SER A 27 -7.79 4.58 3.30
C SER A 27 -6.84 3.58 3.92
N VAL A 28 -7.30 2.88 4.93
CA VAL A 28 -6.56 1.82 5.61
C VAL A 28 -7.28 0.51 5.33
N PHE A 29 -6.56 -0.46 4.76
CA PHE A 29 -7.14 -1.75 4.42
C PHE A 29 -6.65 -2.80 5.39
N LYS A 30 -7.58 -3.58 5.94
CA LYS A 30 -7.29 -4.61 6.93
C LYS A 30 -7.81 -5.96 6.46
N VAL A 31 -7.12 -7.01 6.90
CA VAL A 31 -7.59 -8.39 6.76
C VAL A 31 -7.61 -8.98 8.16
N LEU A 32 -8.78 -9.48 8.59
CA LEU A 32 -8.96 -10.05 9.92
C LEU A 32 -8.50 -9.07 11.02
N GLY A 33 -8.78 -7.79 10.84
CA GLY A 33 -8.44 -6.76 11.81
C GLY A 33 -7.01 -6.28 11.77
N LYS A 34 -6.17 -6.80 10.86
CA LYS A 34 -4.76 -6.39 10.77
C LYS A 34 -4.55 -5.57 9.51
N ILE A 35 -3.89 -4.42 9.65
CA ILE A 35 -3.60 -3.52 8.54
C ILE A 35 -2.60 -4.19 7.59
N PHE A 36 -2.90 -4.20 6.29
CA PHE A 36 -1.94 -4.67 5.29
C PHE A 36 -1.65 -3.63 4.22
N ALA A 37 -2.47 -2.62 4.05
CA ALA A 37 -2.27 -1.60 3.03
C ALA A 37 -2.82 -0.26 3.51
N LEU A 38 -2.23 0.82 2.98
CA LEU A 38 -2.61 2.18 3.35
C LEU A 38 -2.34 3.10 2.16
N SER A 39 -3.32 3.92 1.79
CA SER A 39 -3.17 4.81 0.65
C SER A 39 -4.05 6.04 0.80
N VAL A 40 -3.54 7.18 0.32
CA VAL A 40 -4.37 8.37 0.13
C VAL A 40 -4.78 8.35 -1.35
N LEU A 41 -5.98 7.85 -1.62
CA LEU A 41 -6.40 7.53 -2.99
C LEU A 41 -6.53 8.75 -3.89
N ASP A 42 -6.71 9.94 -3.31
CA ASP A 42 -6.81 11.17 -4.09
C ASP A 42 -5.46 11.81 -4.37
N ALA A 43 -4.38 11.31 -3.78
CA ALA A 43 -3.05 11.90 -3.95
C ALA A 43 -2.48 11.55 -5.33
N ARG A 44 -1.63 12.45 -5.83
CA ARG A 44 -0.90 12.23 -7.09
C ARG A 44 0.55 12.61 -6.86
N PRO A 45 1.51 11.75 -7.20
CA PRO A 45 1.27 10.41 -7.77
C PRO A 45 0.59 9.49 -6.79
N LEU A 46 -0.12 8.49 -7.31
CA LEU A 46 -0.79 7.51 -6.47
C LEU A 46 0.25 6.55 -5.87
N THR A 47 0.26 6.46 -4.56
CA THR A 47 1.13 5.52 -3.86
C THR A 47 0.31 4.61 -2.97
N VAL A 48 0.85 3.44 -2.66
CA VAL A 48 0.28 2.55 -1.67
C VAL A 48 1.41 2.05 -0.78
N SER A 49 1.18 2.05 0.53
CA SER A 49 2.12 1.48 1.48
C SER A 49 1.64 0.10 1.85
N LEU A 50 2.52 -0.88 1.71
CA LEU A 50 2.19 -2.29 1.93
C LEU A 50 3.08 -2.87 3.01
N LYS A 51 2.47 -3.64 3.89
CA LYS A 51 3.20 -4.34 4.95
C LYS A 51 3.78 -5.63 4.40
N CYS A 52 5.03 -5.91 4.73
CA CYS A 52 5.66 -7.15 4.29
C CYS A 52 6.78 -7.55 5.24
N ASP A 53 7.23 -8.79 5.07
CA ASP A 53 8.38 -9.33 5.79
C ASP A 53 9.63 -8.46 5.55
N PRO A 54 10.48 -8.21 6.59
CA PRO A 54 11.63 -7.33 6.42
C PRO A 54 12.60 -7.73 5.32
N ASP A 55 12.90 -9.02 5.16
CA ASP A 55 13.81 -9.47 4.11
C ASP A 55 13.20 -9.24 2.74
N GLU A 56 11.91 -9.51 2.59
CA GLU A 56 11.20 -9.28 1.34
C GLU A 56 11.13 -7.79 1.02
N ALA A 57 10.92 -6.95 2.04
CA ALA A 57 10.89 -5.51 1.86
C ALA A 57 12.22 -5.01 1.27
N LEU A 58 13.34 -5.46 1.82
CA LEU A 58 14.65 -5.06 1.33
C LEU A 58 14.88 -5.54 -0.10
N ARG A 59 14.50 -6.77 -0.40
CA ARG A 59 14.66 -7.34 -1.75
C ARG A 59 13.90 -6.52 -2.78
N LEU A 60 12.64 -6.18 -2.47
CA LEU A 60 11.80 -5.42 -3.38
C LEU A 60 12.35 -4.01 -3.64
N ARG A 61 12.90 -3.37 -2.61
CA ARG A 61 13.50 -2.04 -2.77
C ARG A 61 14.71 -2.08 -3.70
N LYS A 62 15.48 -3.17 -3.66
CA LYS A 62 16.64 -3.31 -4.53
C LYS A 62 16.25 -3.56 -5.98
N GLU A 63 15.14 -4.28 -6.19
CA GLU A 63 14.73 -4.68 -7.53
C GLU A 63 13.90 -3.62 -8.25
N HIS A 64 13.25 -2.72 -7.52
CA HIS A 64 12.30 -1.77 -8.10
C HIS A 64 12.51 -0.37 -7.56
N THR A 65 12.83 0.57 -8.45
CA THR A 65 13.02 1.95 -8.03
C THR A 65 11.73 2.61 -7.56
N ALA A 66 10.58 2.10 -7.99
CA ALA A 66 9.28 2.61 -7.55
C ALA A 66 8.93 2.21 -6.12
N ILE A 67 9.74 1.34 -5.48
CA ILE A 67 9.49 0.85 -4.14
C ILE A 67 10.55 1.41 -3.20
N VAL A 68 10.10 2.15 -2.19
CA VAL A 68 10.97 2.82 -1.21
C VAL A 68 10.54 2.43 0.20
N PRO A 69 11.39 2.69 1.22
CA PRO A 69 10.98 2.44 2.61
C PRO A 69 9.68 3.18 2.94
N GLY A 70 8.84 2.56 3.78
CA GLY A 70 7.54 3.12 4.13
C GLY A 70 7.66 4.51 4.74
N TRP A 71 7.01 5.49 4.12
CA TRP A 71 7.07 6.88 4.54
C TRP A 71 6.19 7.04 5.79
N HIS A 72 6.79 7.61 6.86
CA HIS A 72 6.13 7.76 8.17
C HIS A 72 5.67 6.46 8.79
N LEU A 73 6.25 5.32 8.38
CA LEU A 73 5.89 4.01 8.87
C LEU A 73 7.15 3.26 9.30
N ASN A 74 6.96 2.13 9.97
CA ASN A 74 8.08 1.27 10.33
C ASN A 74 8.74 0.73 9.06
N LYS A 75 9.96 1.17 8.78
CA LYS A 75 10.62 0.88 7.51
C LYS A 75 11.09 -0.54 7.35
N ARG A 76 11.13 -1.33 8.44
CA ARG A 76 11.46 -2.75 8.34
C ARG A 76 10.30 -3.56 7.76
N HIS A 77 9.07 -3.13 8.04
CA HIS A 77 7.87 -3.89 7.70
C HIS A 77 7.02 -3.24 6.61
N TRP A 78 7.36 -2.02 6.19
CA TRP A 78 6.52 -1.28 5.25
C TRP A 78 7.34 -0.76 4.09
N ASN A 79 6.78 -0.92 2.89
CA ASN A 79 7.27 -0.29 1.67
C ASN A 79 6.19 0.62 1.11
N THR A 80 6.60 1.72 0.50
CA THR A 80 5.70 2.61 -0.24
C THR A 80 5.99 2.44 -1.72
N VAL A 81 4.95 2.17 -2.50
CA VAL A 81 5.06 1.90 -3.93
C VAL A 81 4.37 3.01 -4.70
N THR A 82 5.08 3.60 -5.66
CA THR A 82 4.46 4.53 -6.60
C THR A 82 3.79 3.72 -7.70
N VAL A 83 2.47 3.60 -7.59
CA VAL A 83 1.71 2.65 -8.42
C VAL A 83 1.77 3.02 -9.89
N SER A 84 1.75 4.33 -10.20
CA SER A 84 1.77 4.80 -11.58
C SER A 84 3.07 4.50 -12.31
N GLU A 85 4.13 4.12 -11.57
CA GLU A 85 5.44 3.79 -12.17
C GLU A 85 5.64 2.30 -12.37
N LEU A 86 4.68 1.48 -11.95
CA LEU A 86 4.75 0.04 -12.15
C LEU A 86 4.15 -0.33 -13.49
N PRO A 87 4.69 -1.36 -14.17
CA PRO A 87 4.07 -1.84 -15.40
C PRO A 87 2.67 -2.38 -15.12
N ASP A 88 1.76 -2.15 -16.04
CA ASP A 88 0.46 -2.81 -16.01
C ASP A 88 0.65 -4.27 -16.33
N ARG A 89 -0.19 -5.13 -15.75
CA ARG A 89 -0.04 -6.56 -15.91
C ARG A 89 -1.06 -7.14 -16.83
#